data_44478ab3680e961bfe0b9b4843b2771a
#
_entry.id   44478ab3680e961bfe0b9b4843b2771a
#
_cell.length_a   1.000
_cell.length_b   1.000
_cell.length_c   1.000
_cell.angle_alpha   90.00
_cell.angle_beta   90.00
_cell.angle_gamma   90.00
#
_symmetry.space_group_name_H-M   'P 1'
#
loop_
_entity.id
_entity.type
_entity.pdbx_description
1 polymer ?
#
loop_
_entity_poly.entity_id
_entity_poly.type
_entity_poly.pdbx_seq_one_letter_code
_entity_poly.pdbx_strand_id
1 'polypeptide(L)'
;MTTFEKILSDNEKYNKCANNYELVSSLKADYTEIYTKLRNNLPKYADHLLGAFSSFCPFRQYITIEALKPEDLPNNISQNGIFVSFEIDLISHTIEVGDSGHIYLSREEQKATYLAMTNIKKLCKARKVKWHRKYTYKSAEDLIKHITAFYERVMGCVEEYTGGYPYKQGKGWTDPQMNKEMVV
;
A
#
# COMPACT_ATOMS: atom_id res chain seq x y z
N MET A 1 -11.58 19.02 -5.54
CA MET A 1 -12.66 18.49 -4.68
C MET A 1 -12.33 18.88 -3.26
N THR A 2 -13.20 19.64 -2.62
CA THR A 2 -13.08 20.04 -1.22
C THR A 2 -13.37 18.85 -0.30
N THR A 3 -13.00 18.94 0.97
CA THR A 3 -13.33 17.93 1.99
C THR A 3 -14.84 17.69 2.08
N PHE A 4 -15.62 18.76 1.97
CA PHE A 4 -17.08 18.68 2.01
C PHE A 4 -17.67 17.93 0.81
N GLU A 5 -17.21 18.21 -0.40
CA GLU A 5 -17.60 17.48 -1.62
C GLU A 5 -17.23 15.99 -1.54
N LYS A 6 -16.10 15.66 -0.93
CA LYS A 6 -15.71 14.26 -0.70
C LYS A 6 -16.69 13.57 0.25
N ILE A 7 -17.06 14.19 1.35
CA ILE A 7 -18.02 13.65 2.33
C ILE A 7 -19.39 13.42 1.68
N LEU A 8 -19.89 14.36 0.89
CA LEU A 8 -21.16 14.22 0.18
C LEU A 8 -21.12 13.05 -0.80
N SER A 9 -20.08 12.97 -1.61
CA SER A 9 -19.89 11.87 -2.57
C SER A 9 -19.81 10.50 -1.88
N ASP A 10 -19.11 10.42 -0.75
CA ASP A 10 -19.00 9.17 0.01
C ASP A 10 -20.36 8.76 0.63
N ASN A 11 -21.15 9.72 1.12
CA ASN A 11 -22.50 9.46 1.64
C ASN A 11 -23.44 8.97 0.53
N GLU A 12 -23.37 9.55 -0.66
CA GLU A 12 -24.17 9.09 -1.82
C GLU A 12 -23.84 7.64 -2.21
N LYS A 13 -22.54 7.30 -2.26
CA LYS A 13 -22.10 5.93 -2.56
C LYS A 13 -22.51 4.95 -1.47
N TYR A 14 -22.37 5.35 -0.21
CA TYR A 14 -22.80 4.54 0.91
C TYR A 14 -24.30 4.25 0.84
N ASN A 15 -25.12 5.25 0.60
CA ASN A 15 -26.57 5.08 0.45
C ASN A 15 -26.95 4.19 -0.73
N LYS A 16 -26.21 4.25 -1.84
CA LYS A 16 -26.41 3.33 -2.97
C LYS A 16 -26.15 1.87 -2.58
N CYS A 17 -25.16 1.62 -1.72
CA CYS A 17 -24.79 0.27 -1.27
C CYS A 17 -25.69 -0.25 -0.16
N ALA A 18 -26.15 0.62 0.76
CA ALA A 18 -26.72 0.24 2.05
C ALA A 18 -27.91 -0.72 1.98
N ASN A 19 -28.71 -0.68 0.89
CA ASN A 19 -29.87 -1.53 0.69
C ASN A 19 -29.86 -2.22 -0.70
N ASN A 20 -28.69 -2.32 -1.35
CA ASN A 20 -28.55 -2.91 -2.66
C ASN A 20 -27.59 -4.10 -2.63
N TYR A 21 -28.14 -5.25 -2.26
CA TYR A 21 -27.38 -6.49 -2.16
C TYR A 21 -26.72 -6.93 -3.48
N GLU A 22 -27.39 -6.72 -4.61
CA GLU A 22 -26.86 -7.06 -5.92
C GLU A 22 -25.65 -6.20 -6.27
N LEU A 23 -25.74 -4.88 -6.00
CA LEU A 23 -24.61 -3.98 -6.19
C LEU A 23 -23.42 -4.37 -5.30
N VAL A 24 -23.65 -4.66 -4.02
CA VAL A 24 -22.58 -5.08 -3.12
C VAL A 24 -21.93 -6.38 -3.57
N SER A 25 -22.72 -7.33 -4.05
CA SER A 25 -22.24 -8.60 -4.61
C SER A 25 -21.39 -8.39 -5.87
N SER A 26 -21.82 -7.49 -6.76
CA SER A 26 -21.04 -7.10 -7.94
C SER A 26 -19.71 -6.46 -7.57
N LEU A 27 -19.72 -5.48 -6.66
CA LEU A 27 -18.50 -4.82 -6.19
C LEU A 27 -17.53 -5.82 -5.54
N LYS A 28 -18.06 -6.82 -4.82
CA LYS A 28 -17.23 -7.89 -4.25
C LYS A 28 -16.60 -8.75 -5.34
N ALA A 29 -17.35 -9.09 -6.39
CA ALA A 29 -16.84 -9.85 -7.52
C ALA A 29 -15.72 -9.08 -8.25
N ASP A 30 -15.96 -7.79 -8.54
CA ASP A 30 -14.98 -6.91 -9.17
C ASP A 30 -13.69 -6.81 -8.35
N TYR A 31 -13.80 -6.61 -7.03
CA TYR A 31 -12.64 -6.58 -6.15
C TYR A 31 -11.88 -7.91 -6.15
N THR A 32 -12.59 -9.03 -6.08
CA THR A 32 -12.00 -10.36 -6.09
C THR A 32 -11.24 -10.64 -7.39
N GLU A 33 -11.80 -10.22 -8.51
CA GLU A 33 -11.15 -10.31 -9.83
C GLU A 33 -9.87 -9.48 -9.85
N ILE A 34 -9.93 -8.21 -9.42
CA ILE A 34 -8.77 -7.31 -9.35
C ILE A 34 -7.68 -7.93 -8.48
N TYR A 35 -8.03 -8.39 -7.27
CA TYR A 35 -7.08 -8.97 -6.33
C TYR A 35 -6.40 -10.23 -6.89
N THR A 36 -7.18 -11.12 -7.50
CA THR A 36 -6.67 -12.37 -8.10
C THR A 36 -5.76 -12.09 -9.29
N LYS A 37 -6.16 -11.19 -10.17
CA LYS A 37 -5.33 -10.78 -11.32
C LYS A 37 -4.04 -10.10 -10.86
N LEU A 38 -4.12 -9.24 -9.84
CA LEU A 38 -2.94 -8.57 -9.30
C LEU A 38 -1.94 -9.58 -8.72
N ARG A 39 -2.42 -10.55 -7.95
CA ARG A 39 -1.60 -11.63 -7.40
C ARG A 39 -0.88 -12.42 -8.50
N ASN A 40 -1.55 -12.69 -9.60
CA ASN A 40 -0.98 -13.40 -10.74
C ASN A 40 0.03 -12.55 -11.53
N ASN A 41 -0.16 -11.23 -11.58
CA ASN A 41 0.76 -10.30 -12.27
C ASN A 41 2.00 -9.94 -11.43
N LEU A 42 1.94 -10.16 -10.12
CA LEU A 42 3.05 -9.92 -9.20
C LEU A 42 3.49 -11.20 -8.49
N PRO A 43 3.85 -12.29 -9.20
CA PRO A 43 4.14 -13.58 -8.58
C PRO A 43 5.31 -13.51 -7.60
N LYS A 44 6.29 -12.65 -7.86
CA LYS A 44 7.45 -12.41 -6.98
C LYS A 44 7.03 -11.84 -5.61
N TYR A 45 5.86 -11.19 -5.54
CA TYR A 45 5.35 -10.48 -4.36
C TYR A 45 4.01 -11.01 -3.88
N ALA A 46 3.56 -12.16 -4.41
CA ALA A 46 2.24 -12.70 -4.11
C ALA A 46 2.00 -12.93 -2.62
N ASP A 47 3.04 -13.32 -1.88
CA ASP A 47 2.98 -13.57 -0.44
C ASP A 47 3.02 -12.28 0.40
N HIS A 48 3.28 -11.14 -0.24
CA HIS A 48 3.28 -9.81 0.38
C HIS A 48 1.97 -9.05 0.16
N LEU A 49 1.05 -9.63 -0.64
CA LEU A 49 -0.20 -8.99 -1.00
C LEU A 49 -1.26 -9.25 0.06
N LEU A 50 -1.76 -8.19 0.67
CA LEU A 50 -2.79 -8.22 1.69
C LEU A 50 -4.03 -7.47 1.20
N GLY A 51 -5.19 -8.08 1.38
CA GLY A 51 -6.46 -7.44 1.04
C GLY A 51 -7.62 -8.38 1.31
N ALA A 52 -8.71 -7.79 1.80
CA ALA A 52 -9.98 -8.47 1.96
C ALA A 52 -11.09 -7.48 1.62
N PHE A 53 -12.15 -7.97 1.00
CA PHE A 53 -13.30 -7.14 0.70
C PHE A 53 -13.98 -6.69 2.00
N SER A 54 -14.12 -5.37 2.16
CA SER A 54 -14.84 -4.78 3.27
C SER A 54 -16.30 -4.55 2.90
N SER A 55 -17.22 -5.25 3.56
CA SER A 55 -18.65 -5.04 3.42
C SER A 55 -19.15 -3.77 4.12
N PHE A 56 -18.35 -3.22 5.05
CA PHE A 56 -18.69 -1.99 5.76
C PHE A 56 -18.65 -0.77 4.82
N CYS A 57 -17.70 -0.74 3.90
CA CYS A 57 -17.59 0.31 2.88
C CYS A 57 -17.38 -0.31 1.49
N PRO A 58 -18.43 -0.92 0.88
CA PRO A 58 -18.29 -1.78 -0.29
C PRO A 58 -17.68 -1.09 -1.52
N PHE A 59 -17.88 0.22 -1.66
CA PHE A 59 -17.35 0.99 -2.77
C PHE A 59 -15.88 1.39 -2.59
N ARG A 60 -15.36 1.40 -1.34
CA ARG A 60 -13.97 1.77 -1.02
C ARG A 60 -13.24 0.58 -0.47
N GLN A 61 -12.30 0.10 -1.24
CA GLN A 61 -11.51 -1.08 -0.92
C GLN A 61 -10.03 -0.74 -0.83
N TYR A 62 -9.30 -1.58 -0.11
CA TYR A 62 -7.86 -1.42 0.04
C TYR A 62 -7.15 -2.68 -0.41
N ILE A 63 -6.06 -2.48 -1.15
CA ILE A 63 -5.04 -3.50 -1.39
C ILE A 63 -3.75 -2.96 -0.80
N THR A 64 -3.09 -3.76 0.00
CA THR A 64 -1.85 -3.40 0.66
C THR A 64 -0.77 -4.39 0.27
N ILE A 65 0.39 -3.90 -0.10
CA ILE A 65 1.52 -4.74 -0.45
C ILE A 65 2.65 -4.42 0.53
N GLU A 66 3.17 -5.45 1.19
CA GLU A 66 4.27 -5.31 2.12
C GLU A 66 5.57 -5.06 1.35
N ALA A 67 6.19 -3.92 1.59
CA ALA A 67 7.44 -3.53 0.92
C ALA A 67 8.67 -3.99 1.71
N LEU A 68 8.59 -4.02 3.04
CA LEU A 68 9.59 -4.58 3.94
C LEU A 68 8.87 -5.39 5.02
N LYS A 69 9.37 -6.58 5.30
CA LYS A 69 8.85 -7.43 6.38
C LYS A 69 9.43 -7.01 7.73
N PRO A 70 8.80 -7.41 8.86
CA PRO A 70 9.32 -7.11 10.19
C PRO A 70 10.76 -7.56 10.41
N GLU A 71 11.11 -8.76 9.92
CA GLU A 71 12.43 -9.36 10.03
C GLU A 71 13.54 -8.59 9.29
N ASP A 72 13.16 -7.68 8.42
CA ASP A 72 14.09 -6.90 7.60
C ASP A 72 14.31 -5.50 8.16
N LEU A 73 13.54 -5.15 9.17
CA LEU A 73 13.77 -3.95 9.93
C LEU A 73 14.85 -4.19 10.98
N PRO A 74 15.73 -3.21 11.23
CA PRO A 74 16.85 -3.37 12.15
C PRO A 74 16.38 -3.82 13.55
N ASN A 75 17.12 -4.76 14.13
CA ASN A 75 16.96 -5.21 15.52
C ASN A 75 15.59 -5.80 15.87
N ASN A 76 14.84 -6.35 14.90
CA ASN A 76 13.47 -6.84 15.12
C ASN A 76 12.56 -5.81 15.81
N ILE A 77 12.78 -4.53 15.50
CA ILE A 77 12.14 -3.40 16.19
C ILE A 77 10.63 -3.35 15.90
N SER A 78 10.17 -3.92 14.81
CA SER A 78 8.76 -3.87 14.44
C SER A 78 8.17 -5.26 14.27
N GLN A 79 6.98 -5.47 14.83
CA GLN A 79 6.15 -6.65 14.56
C GLN A 79 5.39 -6.51 13.24
N ASN A 80 5.45 -5.33 12.61
CA ASN A 80 4.78 -5.03 11.35
C ASN A 80 5.79 -4.44 10.36
N GLY A 81 5.68 -4.88 9.11
CA GLY A 81 6.52 -4.38 8.02
C GLY A 81 6.14 -2.97 7.53
N ILE A 82 6.76 -2.55 6.47
CA ILE A 82 6.40 -1.32 5.75
C ILE A 82 5.47 -1.68 4.60
N PHE A 83 4.34 -0.99 4.54
CA PHE A 83 3.29 -1.28 3.57
C PHE A 83 3.08 -0.13 2.60
N VAL A 84 2.73 -0.50 1.37
CA VAL A 84 2.21 0.41 0.34
C VAL A 84 0.74 0.09 0.16
N SER A 85 -0.13 1.03 0.50
CA SER A 85 -1.58 0.87 0.38
C SER A 85 -2.11 1.56 -0.85
N PHE A 86 -3.08 0.90 -1.48
CA PHE A 86 -3.85 1.41 -2.60
C PHE A 86 -5.31 1.49 -2.17
N GLU A 87 -5.86 2.70 -2.12
CA GLU A 87 -7.30 2.92 -1.93
C GLU A 87 -7.97 2.87 -3.30
N ILE A 88 -8.94 1.99 -3.46
CA ILE A 88 -9.68 1.77 -4.71
C ILE A 88 -11.14 2.13 -4.47
N ASP A 89 -11.65 3.08 -5.25
CA ASP A 89 -13.07 3.38 -5.30
C ASP A 89 -13.67 2.67 -6.51
N LEU A 90 -14.41 1.59 -6.24
CA LEU A 90 -15.00 0.71 -7.25
C LEU A 90 -16.17 1.37 -8.00
N ILE A 91 -16.86 2.35 -7.40
CA ILE A 91 -17.95 3.07 -8.06
C ILE A 91 -17.43 4.21 -8.93
N SER A 92 -16.47 4.97 -8.43
CA SER A 92 -15.88 6.10 -9.16
C SER A 92 -14.75 5.67 -10.10
N HIS A 93 -14.36 4.39 -10.08
CA HIS A 93 -13.23 3.85 -10.83
C HIS A 93 -11.96 4.67 -10.63
N THR A 94 -11.63 4.96 -9.38
CA THR A 94 -10.42 5.69 -9.04
C THR A 94 -9.54 4.92 -8.08
N ILE A 95 -8.23 5.13 -8.19
CA ILE A 95 -7.24 4.58 -7.29
C ILE A 95 -6.39 5.73 -6.73
N GLU A 96 -6.12 5.69 -5.44
CA GLU A 96 -5.16 6.56 -4.78
C GLU A 96 -4.06 5.71 -4.12
N VAL A 97 -2.83 6.13 -4.32
CA VAL A 97 -1.66 5.45 -3.76
C VAL A 97 -1.20 6.18 -2.52
N GLY A 98 -1.12 5.47 -1.43
CA GLY A 98 -0.69 5.99 -0.14
C GLY A 98 0.20 5.01 0.61
N ASP A 99 0.68 5.44 1.75
CA ASP A 99 1.30 4.59 2.75
C ASP A 99 0.28 4.27 3.85
N SER A 100 0.30 3.05 4.35
CA SER A 100 -0.44 2.72 5.56
C SER A 100 0.44 3.00 6.78
N GLY A 101 -0.08 3.87 7.65
CA GLY A 101 0.51 4.04 8.97
C GLY A 101 0.21 2.84 9.87
N HIS A 102 1.16 2.43 10.69
CA HIS A 102 0.97 1.36 11.67
C HIS A 102 0.41 1.93 12.96
N ILE A 103 -0.85 1.58 13.27
CA ILE A 103 -1.59 2.14 14.39
C ILE A 103 -1.19 1.51 15.74
N TYR A 104 -0.55 0.34 15.73
CA TYR A 104 -0.31 -0.49 16.93
C TYR A 104 1.15 -0.74 17.27
N LEU A 105 2.06 0.12 16.82
CA LEU A 105 3.48 -0.01 17.11
C LEU A 105 3.87 0.68 18.41
N SER A 106 4.85 0.14 19.11
CA SER A 106 5.52 0.85 20.18
C SER A 106 6.14 2.16 19.64
N ARG A 107 6.51 3.07 20.54
CA ARG A 107 7.10 4.36 20.12
C ARG A 107 8.43 4.17 19.37
N GLU A 108 9.22 3.21 19.79
CA GLU A 108 10.49 2.85 19.17
C GLU A 108 10.28 2.23 17.78
N GLU A 109 9.35 1.29 17.67
CA GLU A 109 8.97 0.67 16.40
C GLU A 109 8.44 1.69 15.40
N GLN A 110 7.56 2.60 15.85
CA GLN A 110 7.06 3.68 15.01
C GLN A 110 8.20 4.57 14.50
N LYS A 111 9.16 4.91 15.36
CA LYS A 111 10.29 5.75 14.98
C LYS A 111 11.15 5.07 13.91
N ALA A 112 11.49 3.80 14.08
CA ALA A 112 12.29 3.05 13.13
C ALA A 112 11.60 2.88 11.78
N THR A 113 10.33 2.44 11.81
CA THR A 113 9.50 2.28 10.61
C THR A 113 9.30 3.61 9.88
N TYR A 114 9.07 4.69 10.61
CA TYR A 114 8.93 6.03 10.06
C TYR A 114 10.21 6.52 9.38
N LEU A 115 11.37 6.26 9.99
CA LEU A 115 12.66 6.65 9.41
C LEU A 115 12.95 5.89 8.11
N ALA A 116 12.77 4.58 8.10
CA ALA A 116 12.93 3.76 6.91
C ALA A 116 11.99 4.22 5.78
N MET A 117 10.71 4.43 6.10
CA MET A 117 9.72 4.92 5.14
C MET A 117 10.07 6.31 4.61
N THR A 118 10.57 7.20 5.48
CA THR A 118 11.01 8.54 5.10
C THR A 118 12.17 8.49 4.11
N ASN A 119 13.15 7.61 4.33
CA ASN A 119 14.29 7.45 3.44
C ASN A 119 13.88 6.83 2.10
N ILE A 120 13.04 5.81 2.10
CA ILE A 120 12.46 5.25 0.87
C ILE A 120 11.70 6.32 0.10
N LYS A 121 10.89 7.15 0.76
CA LYS A 121 10.18 8.27 0.13
C LYS A 121 11.11 9.33 -0.47
N LYS A 122 12.25 9.61 0.16
CA LYS A 122 13.28 10.51 -0.40
C LYS A 122 13.84 9.94 -1.73
N LEU A 123 14.15 8.63 -1.76
CA LEU A 123 14.60 7.96 -2.98
C LEU A 123 13.51 7.96 -4.05
N CYS A 124 12.28 7.64 -3.68
CA CYS A 124 11.12 7.70 -4.57
C CYS A 124 10.95 9.11 -5.19
N LYS A 125 11.10 10.16 -4.38
CA LYS A 125 11.06 11.56 -4.86
C LYS A 125 12.17 11.85 -5.87
N ALA A 126 13.40 11.44 -5.58
CA ALA A 126 14.54 11.59 -6.49
C ALA A 126 14.30 10.87 -7.83
N ARG A 127 13.64 9.71 -7.81
CA ARG A 127 13.26 8.93 -8.99
C ARG A 127 11.90 9.32 -9.59
N LYS A 128 11.33 10.44 -9.18
CA LYS A 128 10.04 10.97 -9.65
C LYS A 128 8.86 10.01 -9.46
N VAL A 129 8.91 9.16 -8.45
CA VAL A 129 7.77 8.34 -8.00
C VAL A 129 6.88 9.21 -7.12
N LYS A 130 5.63 9.41 -7.54
CA LYS A 130 4.69 10.33 -6.85
C LYS A 130 3.73 9.53 -5.98
N TRP A 131 3.80 9.75 -4.68
CA TRP A 131 2.83 9.28 -3.68
C TRP A 131 1.58 10.14 -3.66
N HIS A 132 0.49 9.62 -3.11
CA HIS A 132 -0.82 10.29 -2.98
C HIS A 132 -1.38 10.81 -4.29
N ARG A 133 -1.02 10.17 -5.40
CA ARG A 133 -1.58 10.50 -6.69
C ARG A 133 -2.84 9.68 -6.93
N LYS A 134 -3.91 10.39 -7.31
CA LYS A 134 -5.17 9.80 -7.72
C LYS A 134 -5.19 9.58 -9.24
N TYR A 135 -5.63 8.40 -9.65
CA TYR A 135 -5.81 8.02 -11.05
C TYR A 135 -7.23 7.53 -11.27
N THR A 136 -7.74 7.73 -12.47
CA THR A 136 -8.95 7.06 -12.93
C THR A 136 -8.54 5.86 -13.77
N TYR A 137 -9.17 4.72 -13.56
CA TYR A 137 -8.94 3.51 -14.34
C TYR A 137 -10.18 3.15 -15.16
N LYS A 138 -9.98 2.49 -16.29
CA LYS A 138 -11.04 2.15 -17.25
C LYS A 138 -11.47 0.69 -17.18
N SER A 139 -10.61 -0.18 -16.68
CA SER A 139 -10.84 -1.61 -16.52
C SER A 139 -9.99 -2.17 -15.37
N ALA A 140 -10.24 -3.41 -14.98
CA ALA A 140 -9.41 -4.11 -14.00
C ALA A 140 -7.94 -4.22 -14.48
N GLU A 141 -7.71 -4.46 -15.76
CA GLU A 141 -6.38 -4.54 -16.36
C GLU A 141 -5.64 -3.20 -16.26
N ASP A 142 -6.33 -2.10 -16.54
CA ASP A 142 -5.77 -0.74 -16.43
C ASP A 142 -5.41 -0.41 -14.97
N LEU A 143 -6.29 -0.77 -14.02
CA LEU A 143 -6.02 -0.63 -12.59
C LEU A 143 -4.80 -1.43 -12.16
N ILE A 144 -4.72 -2.71 -12.54
CA ILE A 144 -3.61 -3.60 -12.21
C ILE A 144 -2.30 -3.06 -12.78
N LYS A 145 -2.32 -2.56 -14.02
CA LYS A 145 -1.17 -1.92 -14.64
C LYS A 145 -0.66 -0.72 -13.81
N HIS A 146 -1.58 0.12 -13.31
CA HIS A 146 -1.21 1.25 -12.45
C HIS A 146 -0.60 0.80 -11.12
N ILE A 147 -1.20 -0.19 -10.46
CA ILE A 147 -0.70 -0.75 -9.20
C ILE A 147 0.69 -1.37 -9.42
N THR A 148 0.81 -2.26 -10.41
CA THR A 148 2.07 -2.96 -10.70
C THR A 148 3.19 -1.98 -11.01
N ALA A 149 2.96 -1.05 -11.94
CA ALA A 149 3.97 -0.08 -12.33
C ALA A 149 4.40 0.84 -11.18
N PHE A 150 3.48 1.22 -10.29
CA PHE A 150 3.83 2.00 -9.12
C PHE A 150 4.63 1.17 -8.12
N TYR A 151 4.15 -0.04 -7.81
CA TYR A 151 4.78 -0.92 -6.84
C TYR A 151 6.19 -1.32 -7.24
N GLU A 152 6.42 -1.70 -8.49
CA GLU A 152 7.75 -2.03 -9.02
C GLU A 152 8.73 -0.86 -8.88
N ARG A 153 8.27 0.36 -9.11
CA ARG A 153 9.09 1.57 -8.94
C ARG A 153 9.42 1.85 -7.47
N VAL A 154 8.48 1.60 -6.55
CA VAL A 154 8.73 1.69 -5.11
C VAL A 154 9.70 0.61 -4.69
N MET A 155 9.51 -0.62 -5.16
CA MET A 155 10.41 -1.72 -4.84
C MET A 155 11.84 -1.48 -5.34
N GLY A 156 12.02 -0.86 -6.50
CA GLY A 156 13.33 -0.41 -6.95
C GLY A 156 14.01 0.58 -6.00
N CYS A 157 13.22 1.44 -5.34
CA CYS A 157 13.74 2.35 -4.29
C CYS A 157 14.04 1.58 -2.99
N VAL A 158 13.23 0.58 -2.64
CA VAL A 158 13.47 -0.29 -1.48
C VAL A 158 14.75 -1.10 -1.70
N GLU A 159 14.95 -1.68 -2.86
CA GLU A 159 16.16 -2.40 -3.24
C GLU A 159 17.42 -1.53 -3.11
N GLU A 160 17.34 -0.28 -3.57
CA GLU A 160 18.43 0.68 -3.44
C GLU A 160 18.71 1.02 -1.97
N TYR A 161 17.64 1.21 -1.19
CA TYR A 161 17.75 1.53 0.24
C TYR A 161 18.35 0.37 1.05
N THR A 162 17.95 -0.86 0.77
CA THR A 162 18.40 -2.08 1.47
C THR A 162 19.69 -2.68 0.89
N GLY A 163 20.21 -2.14 -0.22
CA GLY A 163 21.38 -2.67 -0.90
C GLY A 163 21.12 -4.00 -1.61
N GLY A 164 19.89 -4.29 -1.95
CA GLY A 164 19.43 -5.46 -2.70
C GLY A 164 18.10 -6.00 -2.19
N TYR A 165 17.25 -6.39 -3.09
CA TYR A 165 15.91 -6.93 -2.81
C TYR A 165 15.98 -8.43 -2.48
N PRO A 166 14.97 -8.81 -1.71
CA PRO A 166 14.62 -8.21 -0.46
C PRO A 166 15.34 -8.94 0.60
N TYR A 167 16.25 -9.24 0.91
CA TYR A 167 16.72 -10.10 2.00
C TYR A 167 17.80 -11.08 1.53
N LYS A 168 18.99 -10.69 1.67
CA LYS A 168 20.08 -11.66 1.77
C LYS A 168 19.82 -12.45 3.04
N GLN A 169 19.18 -13.62 2.90
CA GLN A 169 18.97 -14.54 4.02
C GLN A 169 20.22 -14.60 4.90
N GLY A 170 20.06 -14.32 6.18
CA GLY A 170 21.08 -14.54 7.19
C GLY A 170 22.01 -13.38 7.53
N LYS A 171 21.84 -12.21 6.93
CA LYS A 171 22.51 -10.99 7.41
C LYS A 171 21.43 -9.95 7.72
N GLY A 172 21.21 -9.71 9.00
CA GLY A 172 20.36 -8.60 9.45
C GLY A 172 20.78 -7.32 8.72
N TRP A 173 19.82 -6.68 8.09
CA TRP A 173 20.05 -5.39 7.46
C TRP A 173 20.30 -4.36 8.54
N THR A 174 21.37 -3.62 8.45
CA THR A 174 21.67 -2.47 9.31
C THR A 174 21.68 -1.23 8.43
N ASP A 175 20.72 -0.34 8.63
CA ASP A 175 20.77 0.99 8.04
C ASP A 175 21.91 1.78 8.69
N PRO A 176 22.97 2.14 7.94
CA PRO A 176 24.07 2.93 8.48
C PRO A 176 23.63 4.30 9.01
N GLN A 177 22.50 4.81 8.55
CA GLN A 177 21.95 6.08 9.04
C GLN A 177 21.17 5.90 10.35
N MET A 178 20.48 4.76 10.54
CA MET A 178 19.78 4.47 11.79
C MET A 178 20.76 4.31 12.97
N ASN A 179 21.92 3.70 12.72
CA ASN A 179 22.95 3.55 13.77
C ASN A 179 23.53 4.88 14.23
N LYS A 180 23.45 5.94 13.42
CA LYS A 180 23.94 7.29 13.81
C LYS A 180 22.91 8.09 14.60
N GLU A 181 21.61 7.83 14.41
CA GLU A 181 20.55 8.59 15.07
C GLU A 181 20.02 7.91 16.35
N MET A 182 20.32 6.63 16.56
CA MET A 182 19.96 5.91 17.80
C MET A 182 20.98 6.08 18.94
N VAL A 183 22.07 6.81 18.74
CA VAL A 183 23.13 7.07 19.73
C VAL A 183 23.01 8.48 20.34
N VAL A 184 21.84 9.09 20.27
CA VAL A 184 21.57 10.38 20.94
C VAL A 184 20.52 10.22 22.02
#